data_a8c39e936d37874a533162794c4ed233
#
_entry.id   a8c39e936d37874a533162794c4ed233
#
_cell.length_a   1.000
_cell.length_b   1.000
_cell.length_c   1.000
_cell.angle_alpha   90.00
_cell.angle_beta   90.00
_cell.angle_gamma   90.00
#
_symmetry.space_group_name_H-M   'P 1'
#
loop_
_entity.id
_entity.type
_entity.pdbx_description
1 polymer ?
#
loop_
_entity_poly.entity_id
_entity_poly.type
_entity_poly.pdbx_seq_one_letter_code
_entity_poly.pdbx_strand_id
1 'polypeptide(L)'
;MPMKRQYPFILAILLIQLTACEHDISYDYPSLEGQLINIEGRVTNEGAFVRITQTQPMTASPQYLAIENADVWIETDGGTTEKFHYIDSCKMYLPKKEFTGEPGHTYTLHVIANGQAYEGKSTMPPPAPVTETKFRWLDIRYERILHYDLIAIDPQPDTLNYYWYRMLRGNQVYRWNAIDDRGCPTGFFVRDIICMAEGMKNAQDYQDRVLNDGDTINLELLTIDKPTFDYLQLLLMSRQTTANPITNLKGGCLGFFTAASITHGISTIWDDSLSE
;
A
#
# COMPACT_ATOMS: atom_id res chain seq x y z
N MET A 1 -24.76 -13.68 -68.57
CA MET A 1 -23.47 -14.26 -68.08
C MET A 1 -23.64 -14.57 -66.62
N PRO A 2 -23.46 -15.80 -66.13
CA PRO A 2 -23.82 -16.21 -64.79
C PRO A 2 -22.66 -15.95 -63.82
N MET A 3 -22.87 -15.05 -62.89
CA MET A 3 -21.99 -14.67 -61.78
C MET A 3 -22.21 -15.52 -60.50
N LYS A 4 -22.62 -16.81 -60.63
CA LYS A 4 -23.08 -17.65 -59.52
C LYS A 4 -22.04 -18.67 -58.99
N ARG A 5 -20.76 -18.65 -59.46
CA ARG A 5 -19.82 -19.74 -59.15
C ARG A 5 -18.64 -19.38 -58.28
N GLN A 6 -18.54 -18.15 -57.80
CA GLN A 6 -17.36 -17.71 -57.00
C GLN A 6 -17.64 -17.61 -55.50
N TYR A 7 -18.89 -17.59 -55.05
CA TYR A 7 -19.23 -17.46 -53.63
C TYR A 7 -18.84 -18.66 -52.75
N PRO A 8 -18.85 -19.95 -53.22
CA PRO A 8 -18.44 -21.05 -52.35
C PRO A 8 -16.91 -21.02 -52.11
N PHE A 9 -16.13 -20.46 -53.04
CA PHE A 9 -14.67 -20.36 -52.85
C PHE A 9 -14.29 -19.26 -51.84
N ILE A 10 -14.99 -18.15 -51.86
CA ILE A 10 -14.82 -17.03 -50.91
C ILE A 10 -15.26 -17.46 -49.50
N LEU A 11 -16.37 -18.21 -49.37
CA LEU A 11 -16.87 -18.76 -48.12
C LEU A 11 -15.90 -19.80 -47.50
N ALA A 12 -15.28 -20.63 -48.37
CA ALA A 12 -14.26 -21.61 -47.93
C ALA A 12 -12.98 -20.93 -47.42
N ILE A 13 -12.54 -19.85 -48.06
CA ILE A 13 -11.37 -19.06 -47.59
C ILE A 13 -11.68 -18.34 -46.29
N LEU A 14 -12.91 -17.84 -46.11
CA LEU A 14 -13.34 -17.18 -44.86
C LEU A 14 -13.43 -18.17 -43.64
N LEU A 15 -13.80 -19.42 -43.91
CA LEU A 15 -13.86 -20.47 -42.89
C LEU A 15 -12.49 -20.99 -42.45
N ILE A 16 -11.45 -20.87 -43.26
CA ILE A 16 -10.06 -21.26 -42.92
C ILE A 16 -9.42 -20.24 -41.97
N GLN A 17 -9.91 -19.00 -41.91
CA GLN A 17 -9.39 -17.98 -40.98
C GLN A 17 -9.88 -18.11 -39.54
N LEU A 18 -10.81 -19.03 -39.25
CA LEU A 18 -11.39 -19.23 -37.90
C LEU A 18 -10.64 -20.27 -37.08
N THR A 19 -9.61 -20.91 -37.59
CA THR A 19 -8.71 -21.75 -36.81
C THR A 19 -7.57 -20.90 -36.24
N ALA A 20 -7.86 -19.94 -35.38
CA ALA A 20 -6.87 -19.39 -34.49
C ALA A 20 -6.49 -20.51 -33.51
N CYS A 21 -5.31 -21.10 -33.69
CA CYS A 21 -4.72 -21.94 -32.65
C CYS A 21 -4.49 -21.06 -31.42
N GLU A 22 -5.29 -21.23 -30.39
CA GLU A 22 -4.89 -20.84 -29.04
C GLU A 22 -3.70 -21.74 -28.68
N HIS A 23 -2.53 -21.15 -28.73
CA HIS A 23 -1.34 -21.80 -28.20
C HIS A 23 -1.30 -21.42 -26.72
N ASP A 24 -1.55 -22.37 -25.85
CA ASP A 24 -1.28 -22.23 -24.42
C ASP A 24 0.23 -21.98 -24.29
N ILE A 25 0.59 -20.73 -24.05
CA ILE A 25 1.95 -20.37 -23.68
C ILE A 25 2.13 -20.81 -22.23
N SER A 26 2.61 -22.04 -22.02
CA SER A 26 3.12 -22.45 -20.73
C SER A 26 4.41 -21.65 -20.47
N TYR A 27 4.28 -20.57 -19.73
CA TYR A 27 5.43 -19.86 -19.21
C TYR A 27 5.99 -20.68 -18.03
N ASP A 28 7.13 -21.32 -18.21
CA ASP A 28 7.93 -21.83 -17.12
C ASP A 28 8.50 -20.60 -16.40
N TYR A 29 7.78 -20.13 -15.37
CA TYR A 29 8.34 -19.16 -14.45
C TYR A 29 9.53 -19.84 -13.77
N PRO A 30 10.75 -19.29 -13.84
CA PRO A 30 11.85 -19.81 -13.08
C PRO A 30 11.38 -19.89 -11.62
N SER A 31 11.29 -21.08 -11.07
CA SER A 31 11.07 -21.25 -9.65
C SER A 31 12.20 -20.49 -8.98
N LEU A 32 11.88 -19.42 -8.25
CA LEU A 32 12.85 -18.79 -7.38
C LEU A 32 13.39 -19.90 -6.47
N GLU A 33 14.63 -20.31 -6.72
CA GLU A 33 15.32 -21.26 -5.83
C GLU A 33 15.44 -20.55 -4.48
N GLY A 34 14.56 -20.93 -3.56
CA GLY A 34 14.48 -20.40 -2.21
C GLY A 34 13.25 -19.51 -1.99
N GLN A 35 12.49 -19.86 -0.99
CA GLN A 35 11.40 -19.04 -0.49
C GLN A 35 12.00 -17.86 0.26
N LEU A 36 11.74 -16.64 -0.19
CA LEU A 36 12.20 -15.43 0.47
C LEU A 36 11.30 -15.11 1.67
N ILE A 37 11.92 -14.57 2.72
CA ILE A 37 11.19 -14.00 3.84
C ILE A 37 10.78 -12.57 3.48
N ASN A 38 9.54 -12.23 3.80
CA ASN A 38 9.02 -10.86 3.72
C ASN A 38 8.76 -10.35 5.13
N ILE A 39 9.37 -9.21 5.49
CA ILE A 39 9.26 -8.58 6.80
C ILE A 39 8.59 -7.22 6.63
N GLU A 40 7.46 -7.02 7.30
CA GLU A 40 6.81 -5.74 7.47
C GLU A 40 6.88 -5.34 8.94
N GLY A 41 7.70 -4.34 9.26
CA GLY A 41 7.84 -3.82 10.62
C GLY A 41 7.42 -2.37 10.69
N ARG A 42 6.70 -2.01 11.76
CA ARG A 42 6.26 -0.65 12.02
C ARG A 42 6.36 -0.28 13.48
N VAL A 43 6.90 0.92 13.75
CA VAL A 43 6.82 1.62 15.03
C VAL A 43 6.12 2.94 14.79
N THR A 44 5.11 3.23 15.59
CA THR A 44 4.36 4.50 15.51
C THR A 44 4.12 5.06 16.91
N ASN A 45 3.66 6.30 16.99
CA ASN A 45 3.20 6.91 18.24
C ASN A 45 1.93 6.25 18.82
N GLU A 46 1.36 5.25 18.13
CA GLU A 46 0.16 4.53 18.57
C GLU A 46 0.42 3.05 18.86
N GLY A 47 1.61 2.56 18.54
CA GLY A 47 2.00 1.18 18.76
C GLY A 47 3.00 0.65 17.76
N ALA A 48 3.36 -0.61 17.93
CA ALA A 48 4.32 -1.27 17.06
C ALA A 48 3.91 -2.72 16.76
N PHE A 49 4.26 -3.18 15.57
CA PHE A 49 4.12 -4.59 15.18
C PHE A 49 5.21 -5.01 14.19
N VAL A 50 5.45 -6.30 14.10
CA VAL A 50 6.24 -6.91 13.03
C VAL A 50 5.49 -8.11 12.46
N ARG A 51 5.36 -8.15 11.16
CA ARG A 51 4.77 -9.27 10.43
C ARG A 51 5.85 -9.95 9.61
N ILE A 52 5.96 -11.26 9.74
CA ILE A 52 6.95 -12.05 9.00
C ILE A 52 6.23 -13.14 8.23
N THR A 53 6.38 -13.14 6.92
CA THR A 53 5.76 -14.12 6.03
C THR A 53 6.78 -14.71 5.08
N GLN A 54 6.42 -15.81 4.44
CA GLN A 54 7.23 -16.45 3.42
C GLN A 54 6.58 -16.29 2.05
N THR A 55 7.39 -16.04 1.02
CA THR A 55 6.90 -15.96 -0.36
C THR A 55 6.48 -17.36 -0.85
N GLN A 56 5.57 -17.37 -1.81
CA GLN A 56 5.10 -18.58 -2.47
C GLN A 56 5.35 -18.51 -3.97
N PRO A 57 5.53 -19.65 -4.65
CA PRO A 57 5.51 -19.70 -6.10
C PRO A 57 4.18 -19.11 -6.64
N MET A 58 4.23 -18.41 -7.75
CA MET A 58 3.03 -17.82 -8.39
C MET A 58 1.98 -18.86 -8.81
N THR A 59 2.42 -20.12 -8.95
CA THR A 59 1.55 -21.27 -9.29
C THR A 59 0.86 -21.88 -8.08
N ALA A 60 1.25 -21.51 -6.85
CA ALA A 60 0.62 -22.00 -5.63
C ALA A 60 -0.68 -21.24 -5.34
N SER A 61 -1.66 -21.94 -4.76
CA SER A 61 -2.85 -21.27 -4.23
C SER A 61 -2.44 -20.24 -3.17
N PRO A 62 -2.96 -19.01 -3.21
CA PRO A 62 -2.60 -17.98 -2.25
C PRO A 62 -2.86 -18.46 -0.82
N GLN A 63 -1.82 -18.55 -0.01
CA GLN A 63 -1.89 -18.87 1.41
C GLN A 63 -1.11 -17.84 2.20
N TYR A 64 -1.58 -17.52 3.40
CA TYR A 64 -0.85 -16.67 4.31
C TYR A 64 0.12 -17.55 5.13
N LEU A 65 1.39 -17.57 4.74
CA LEU A 65 2.43 -18.34 5.42
C LEU A 65 3.17 -17.45 6.42
N ALA A 66 2.65 -17.38 7.64
CA ALA A 66 3.33 -16.69 8.73
C ALA A 66 4.55 -17.50 9.20
N ILE A 67 5.64 -16.82 9.54
CA ILE A 67 6.76 -17.39 10.28
C ILE A 67 6.55 -17.08 11.74
N GLU A 68 6.35 -18.11 12.55
CA GLU A 68 5.88 -18.01 13.94
C GLU A 68 7.02 -18.09 14.97
N ASN A 69 8.18 -18.65 14.56
CA ASN A 69 9.32 -18.95 15.43
C ASN A 69 10.53 -18.07 15.11
N ALA A 70 10.33 -16.73 15.02
CA ALA A 70 11.43 -15.80 14.87
C ALA A 70 11.73 -15.11 16.21
N ASP A 71 13.00 -14.79 16.44
CA ASP A 71 13.38 -13.85 17.49
C ASP A 71 13.28 -12.44 16.93
N VAL A 72 12.44 -11.62 17.55
CA VAL A 72 12.14 -10.26 17.08
C VAL A 72 12.31 -9.27 18.21
N TRP A 73 13.08 -8.21 17.99
CA TRP A 73 13.21 -7.10 18.93
C TRP A 73 13.49 -5.79 18.22
N ILE A 74 13.18 -4.69 18.90
CA ILE A 74 13.47 -3.34 18.44
C ILE A 74 14.34 -2.65 19.48
N GLU A 75 15.41 -2.00 19.00
CA GLU A 75 16.29 -1.14 19.79
C GLU A 75 16.03 0.31 19.45
N THR A 76 15.97 1.16 20.48
CA THR A 76 15.94 2.62 20.32
C THR A 76 17.34 3.19 20.41
N ASP A 77 17.61 4.33 19.80
CA ASP A 77 18.88 5.05 19.94
C ASP A 77 19.20 5.47 21.39
N GLY A 78 18.17 5.49 22.27
CA GLY A 78 18.33 5.66 23.72
C GLY A 78 18.78 4.40 24.47
N GLY A 79 19.07 3.29 23.75
CA GLY A 79 19.54 2.02 24.34
C GLY A 79 18.45 1.14 24.94
N THR A 80 17.19 1.48 24.78
CA THR A 80 16.07 0.62 25.21
C THR A 80 15.82 -0.47 24.17
N THR A 81 15.62 -1.70 24.65
CA THR A 81 15.28 -2.86 23.81
C THR A 81 13.93 -3.41 24.22
N GLU A 82 13.03 -3.57 23.26
CA GLU A 82 11.73 -4.23 23.44
C GLU A 82 11.65 -5.51 22.60
N LYS A 83 11.26 -6.63 23.23
CA LYS A 83 11.06 -7.92 22.58
C LYS A 83 9.63 -8.09 22.14
N PHE A 84 9.45 -8.61 20.93
CA PHE A 84 8.16 -8.89 20.32
C PHE A 84 7.89 -10.40 20.34
N HIS A 85 6.63 -10.75 20.56
CA HIS A 85 6.17 -12.13 20.65
C HIS A 85 5.08 -12.39 19.60
N TYR A 86 5.13 -13.56 18.98
CA TYR A 86 4.11 -13.96 18.01
C TYR A 86 2.74 -14.12 18.66
N ILE A 87 1.74 -13.55 18.05
CA ILE A 87 0.33 -13.64 18.44
C ILE A 87 -0.45 -14.29 17.31
N ASP A 88 -0.89 -15.52 17.54
CA ASP A 88 -1.54 -16.35 16.51
C ASP A 88 -2.84 -15.74 15.97
N SER A 89 -3.64 -15.09 16.82
CA SER A 89 -4.93 -14.51 16.42
C SER A 89 -4.82 -13.41 15.38
N CYS A 90 -3.71 -12.65 15.34
CA CYS A 90 -3.45 -11.60 14.35
C CYS A 90 -2.30 -11.92 13.40
N LYS A 91 -1.61 -13.08 13.59
CA LYS A 91 -0.47 -13.51 12.78
C LYS A 91 0.67 -12.47 12.72
N MET A 92 0.93 -11.81 13.85
CA MET A 92 1.95 -10.76 13.98
C MET A 92 2.75 -10.93 15.27
N TYR A 93 3.93 -10.31 15.29
CA TYR A 93 4.74 -10.13 16.49
C TYR A 93 4.38 -8.79 17.12
N LEU A 94 3.98 -8.82 18.38
CA LEU A 94 3.61 -7.64 19.16
C LEU A 94 4.47 -7.54 20.42
N PRO A 95 4.72 -6.33 20.97
CA PRO A 95 5.37 -6.16 22.25
C PRO A 95 4.47 -6.65 23.38
N LYS A 96 5.06 -7.11 24.50
CA LYS A 96 4.27 -7.56 25.66
C LYS A 96 3.61 -6.41 26.42
N LYS A 97 4.26 -5.26 26.42
CA LYS A 97 3.78 -4.03 27.03
C LYS A 97 3.48 -3.02 25.94
N GLU A 98 2.75 -2.00 26.29
CA GLU A 98 2.58 -0.86 25.42
C GLU A 98 3.96 -0.30 25.02
N PHE A 99 4.19 -0.26 23.73
CA PHE A 99 5.43 0.26 23.13
C PHE A 99 5.04 1.17 21.99
N THR A 100 5.27 2.45 22.20
CA THR A 100 5.01 3.51 21.21
C THR A 100 6.31 4.21 20.87
N GLY A 101 6.39 4.70 19.64
CA GLY A 101 7.52 5.48 19.19
C GLY A 101 7.36 6.97 19.54
N GLU A 102 8.49 7.65 19.60
CA GLU A 102 8.59 9.09 19.81
C GLU A 102 9.28 9.76 18.63
N PRO A 103 8.77 10.92 18.15
CA PRO A 103 9.41 11.68 17.06
C PRO A 103 10.86 12.06 17.41
N GLY A 104 11.72 12.01 16.40
CA GLY A 104 13.15 12.32 16.54
C GLY A 104 14.02 11.12 16.91
N HIS A 105 13.42 10.03 17.41
CA HIS A 105 14.17 8.81 17.76
C HIS A 105 14.34 7.88 16.57
N THR A 106 15.46 7.16 16.59
CA THR A 106 15.78 6.13 15.62
C THR A 106 15.56 4.74 16.22
N TYR A 107 14.87 3.91 15.47
CA TYR A 107 14.52 2.54 15.81
C TYR A 107 15.28 1.58 14.91
N THR A 108 15.83 0.52 15.48
CA THR A 108 16.47 -0.57 14.75
C THR A 108 15.71 -1.85 15.02
N LEU A 109 15.09 -2.39 13.98
CA LEU A 109 14.45 -3.71 14.00
C LEU A 109 15.50 -4.78 13.79
N HIS A 110 15.48 -5.81 14.63
CA HIS A 110 16.25 -7.03 14.48
C HIS A 110 15.32 -8.22 14.39
N VAL A 111 15.58 -9.09 13.44
CA VAL A 111 14.83 -10.35 13.25
C VAL A 111 15.82 -11.48 13.03
N ILE A 112 15.68 -12.56 13.76
CA ILE A 112 16.36 -13.83 13.47
C ILE A 112 15.28 -14.83 13.11
N ALA A 113 15.26 -15.28 11.86
CA ALA A 113 14.29 -16.26 11.36
C ALA A 113 15.01 -17.29 10.49
N ASN A 114 14.68 -18.56 10.69
CA ASN A 114 15.29 -19.68 9.97
C ASN A 114 16.83 -19.69 10.01
N GLY A 115 17.41 -19.21 11.12
CA GLY A 115 18.86 -19.15 11.32
C GLY A 115 19.55 -17.96 10.62
N GLN A 116 18.80 -17.06 9.97
CA GLN A 116 19.32 -15.87 9.30
C GLN A 116 18.90 -14.62 10.03
N ALA A 117 19.82 -13.62 10.10
CA ALA A 117 19.60 -12.34 10.73
C ALA A 117 19.21 -11.28 9.69
N TYR A 118 18.23 -10.43 10.06
CA TYR A 118 17.77 -9.30 9.29
C TYR A 118 17.75 -8.05 10.16
N GLU A 119 18.06 -6.91 9.59
CA GLU A 119 18.11 -5.62 10.28
C GLU A 119 17.49 -4.52 9.45
N GLY A 120 16.66 -3.68 10.09
CA GLY A 120 16.10 -2.48 9.49
C GLY A 120 16.23 -1.29 10.41
N LYS A 121 16.51 -0.10 9.85
CA LYS A 121 16.65 1.13 10.62
C LYS A 121 15.76 2.22 10.04
N SER A 122 15.04 2.93 10.92
CA SER A 122 14.17 4.04 10.55
C SER A 122 14.13 5.09 11.66
N THR A 123 14.12 6.36 11.28
CA THR A 123 13.97 7.48 12.21
C THR A 123 12.58 8.05 12.10
N MET A 124 11.89 8.20 13.24
CA MET A 124 10.52 8.71 13.27
C MET A 124 10.50 10.22 13.04
N PRO A 125 9.90 10.71 11.95
CA PRO A 125 9.74 12.14 11.72
C PRO A 125 8.68 12.75 12.65
N PRO A 126 8.64 14.08 12.82
CA PRO A 126 7.57 14.75 13.55
C PRO A 126 6.18 14.53 12.90
N PRO A 127 5.09 14.50 13.69
CA PRO A 127 3.75 14.35 13.15
C PRO A 127 3.31 15.57 12.34
N ALA A 128 2.50 15.35 11.31
CA ALA A 128 1.84 16.38 10.52
C ALA A 128 0.36 16.46 10.91
N PRO A 129 -0.05 17.39 11.79
CA PRO A 129 -1.45 17.52 12.21
C PRO A 129 -2.39 17.78 11.05
N VAL A 130 -3.37 16.92 10.85
CA VAL A 130 -4.44 17.12 9.86
C VAL A 130 -5.36 18.24 10.36
N THR A 131 -5.52 19.30 9.58
CA THR A 131 -6.31 20.46 9.93
C THR A 131 -7.65 20.49 9.23
N GLU A 132 -7.72 19.95 8.01
CA GLU A 132 -8.95 19.94 7.22
C GLU A 132 -9.00 18.70 6.34
N THR A 133 -10.20 18.15 6.22
CA THR A 133 -10.55 17.13 5.23
C THR A 133 -11.94 17.42 4.69
N LYS A 134 -12.11 17.35 3.37
CA LYS A 134 -13.39 17.64 2.72
C LYS A 134 -13.59 16.80 1.46
N PHE A 135 -14.78 16.27 1.28
CA PHE A 135 -15.20 15.70 0.00
C PHE A 135 -15.67 16.79 -0.96
N ARG A 136 -15.37 16.62 -2.24
CA ARG A 136 -15.74 17.58 -3.28
C ARG A 136 -15.90 16.86 -4.62
N TRP A 137 -17.05 17.04 -5.27
CA TRP A 137 -17.22 16.66 -6.65
C TRP A 137 -16.62 17.69 -7.59
N LEU A 138 -15.82 17.23 -8.55
CA LEU A 138 -15.28 18.05 -9.63
C LEU A 138 -15.79 17.57 -10.97
N ASP A 139 -16.27 18.52 -11.78
CA ASP A 139 -16.62 18.27 -13.17
C ASP A 139 -15.35 18.31 -14.02
N ILE A 140 -14.87 17.14 -14.47
CA ILE A 140 -13.68 17.00 -15.30
C ILE A 140 -14.11 16.50 -16.67
N ARG A 141 -14.12 17.40 -17.67
CA ARG A 141 -14.56 17.11 -19.05
C ARG A 141 -16.02 16.61 -19.11
N TYR A 142 -16.19 15.27 -19.13
CA TYR A 142 -17.50 14.62 -19.32
C TYR A 142 -17.92 13.77 -18.13
N GLU A 143 -17.16 13.84 -17.01
CA GLU A 143 -17.38 13.00 -15.85
C GLU A 143 -17.20 13.80 -14.57
N ARG A 144 -18.03 13.50 -13.57
CA ARG A 144 -17.86 14.01 -12.21
C ARG A 144 -16.98 13.04 -11.44
N ILE A 145 -15.93 13.59 -10.82
CA ILE A 145 -14.96 12.82 -10.03
C ILE A 145 -15.01 13.31 -8.60
N LEU A 146 -15.19 12.37 -7.68
CA LEU A 146 -15.16 12.64 -6.24
C LEU A 146 -13.72 12.72 -5.78
N HIS A 147 -13.39 13.84 -5.16
CA HIS A 147 -12.12 14.12 -4.55
C HIS A 147 -12.26 14.22 -3.03
N TYR A 148 -11.19 13.89 -2.33
CA TYR A 148 -11.06 14.12 -0.90
C TYR A 148 -9.83 14.99 -0.67
N ASP A 149 -10.10 16.24 -0.33
CA ASP A 149 -9.07 17.21 -0.02
C ASP A 149 -8.50 16.92 1.37
N LEU A 150 -7.18 16.91 1.49
CA LEU A 150 -6.43 16.73 2.72
C LEU A 150 -5.50 17.92 2.91
N ILE A 151 -5.63 18.59 4.05
CA ILE A 151 -4.73 19.65 4.48
C ILE A 151 -4.17 19.32 5.85
N ALA A 152 -2.85 19.33 5.97
CA ALA A 152 -2.13 19.13 7.23
C ALA A 152 -1.06 20.21 7.39
N ILE A 153 -0.66 20.48 8.63
CA ILE A 153 0.49 21.33 8.92
C ILE A 153 1.76 20.59 8.59
N ASP A 154 2.62 21.20 7.80
CA ASP A 154 3.96 20.69 7.55
C ASP A 154 4.84 20.91 8.79
N PRO A 155 5.33 19.85 9.43
CA PRO A 155 6.11 19.97 10.65
C PRO A 155 7.52 20.53 10.44
N GLN A 156 8.03 20.51 9.21
CA GLN A 156 9.40 20.92 8.87
C GLN A 156 9.45 21.61 7.50
N PRO A 157 8.89 22.84 7.39
CA PRO A 157 8.64 23.51 6.10
C PRO A 157 9.92 23.86 5.30
N ASP A 158 11.08 23.83 5.95
CA ASP A 158 12.38 24.08 5.30
C ASP A 158 13.06 22.82 4.76
N THR A 159 12.43 21.67 4.91
CA THR A 159 12.96 20.35 4.47
C THR A 159 11.95 19.63 3.60
N LEU A 160 12.43 18.69 2.79
CA LEU A 160 11.56 17.80 2.03
C LEU A 160 11.04 16.71 2.96
N ASN A 161 9.72 16.68 3.15
CA ASN A 161 9.05 15.71 3.98
C ASN A 161 8.33 14.66 3.13
N TYR A 162 8.15 13.48 3.70
CA TYR A 162 7.54 12.34 3.05
C TYR A 162 6.35 11.85 3.85
N TYR A 163 5.25 11.57 3.16
CA TYR A 163 3.97 11.22 3.76
C TYR A 163 3.41 9.95 3.14
N TRP A 164 2.78 9.15 3.97
CA TRP A 164 2.00 8.00 3.57
C TRP A 164 0.57 8.18 4.06
N TYR A 165 -0.35 8.54 3.19
CA TYR A 165 -1.74 8.56 3.57
C TYR A 165 -2.41 7.22 3.33
N ARG A 166 -3.33 6.88 4.22
CA ARG A 166 -4.20 5.71 4.14
C ARG A 166 -5.62 6.16 4.43
N MET A 167 -6.46 6.11 3.43
CA MET A 167 -7.89 6.32 3.56
C MET A 167 -8.55 4.97 3.75
N LEU A 168 -9.30 4.81 4.82
CA LEU A 168 -9.96 3.57 5.22
C LEU A 168 -11.46 3.71 5.00
N ARG A 169 -12.10 2.68 4.46
CA ARG A 169 -13.54 2.49 4.43
C ARG A 169 -13.89 1.41 5.47
N GLY A 170 -14.47 1.82 6.59
CA GLY A 170 -14.50 0.97 7.77
C GLY A 170 -13.09 0.59 8.21
N ASN A 171 -12.79 -0.72 8.24
CA ASN A 171 -11.47 -1.25 8.59
C ASN A 171 -10.59 -1.63 7.38
N GLN A 172 -11.05 -1.36 6.16
CA GLN A 172 -10.35 -1.75 4.94
C GLN A 172 -9.69 -0.54 4.28
N VAL A 173 -8.46 -0.72 3.79
CA VAL A 173 -7.77 0.34 3.03
C VAL A 173 -8.49 0.55 1.70
N TYR A 174 -9.07 1.73 1.54
CA TYR A 174 -9.78 2.16 0.34
C TYR A 174 -8.84 2.82 -0.67
N ARG A 175 -8.05 3.80 -0.20
CA ARG A 175 -7.03 4.48 -1.00
C ARG A 175 -5.76 4.64 -0.16
N TRP A 176 -4.61 4.61 -0.80
CA TRP A 176 -3.35 4.94 -0.17
C TRP A 176 -2.34 5.40 -1.21
N ASN A 177 -1.40 6.23 -0.78
CA ASN A 177 -0.23 6.61 -1.58
C ASN A 177 0.89 7.09 -0.64
N ALA A 178 2.13 7.00 -1.13
CA ALA A 178 3.27 7.66 -0.50
C ALA A 178 3.67 8.84 -1.39
N ILE A 179 3.77 10.03 -0.84
CA ILE A 179 4.03 11.27 -1.56
C ILE A 179 4.91 12.20 -0.73
N ASP A 180 5.59 13.10 -1.39
CA ASP A 180 6.33 14.19 -0.75
C ASP A 180 5.56 15.52 -0.85
N ASP A 181 6.06 16.54 -0.16
CA ASP A 181 5.45 17.88 -0.10
C ASP A 181 5.89 18.84 -1.19
N ARG A 182 6.65 18.39 -2.18
CA ARG A 182 7.04 19.23 -3.31
C ARG A 182 5.83 19.82 -4.01
N GLY A 183 5.85 21.15 -4.15
CA GLY A 183 4.77 21.90 -4.77
C GLY A 183 3.60 22.21 -3.83
N CYS A 184 3.68 21.83 -2.55
CA CYS A 184 2.75 22.31 -1.54
C CYS A 184 3.06 23.76 -1.12
N PRO A 185 2.07 24.53 -0.61
CA PRO A 185 2.33 25.82 0.02
C PRO A 185 3.24 25.68 1.24
N THR A 186 4.12 26.65 1.48
CA THR A 186 5.03 26.64 2.63
C THR A 186 4.24 26.52 3.95
N GLY A 187 4.66 25.56 4.78
CA GLY A 187 4.04 25.26 6.08
C GLY A 187 2.80 24.38 6.02
N PHE A 188 2.43 23.91 4.83
CA PHE A 188 1.28 23.01 4.67
C PHE A 188 1.59 21.86 3.74
N PHE A 189 1.09 20.68 4.12
CA PHE A 189 0.96 19.56 3.22
C PHE A 189 -0.48 19.53 2.69
N VAL A 190 -0.64 19.63 1.38
CA VAL A 190 -1.95 19.66 0.72
C VAL A 190 -2.01 18.57 -0.34
N ARG A 191 -3.05 17.75 -0.27
CA ARG A 191 -3.31 16.72 -1.28
C ARG A 191 -4.78 16.61 -1.62
N ASP A 192 -4.99 16.30 -2.87
CA ASP A 192 -6.26 15.99 -3.48
C ASP A 192 -6.24 14.48 -3.84
N ILE A 193 -7.10 13.72 -3.16
CA ILE A 193 -7.17 12.27 -3.30
C ILE A 193 -8.37 11.91 -4.15
N ILE A 194 -8.14 11.31 -5.32
CA ILE A 194 -9.22 10.82 -6.18
C ILE A 194 -9.88 9.59 -5.54
N CYS A 195 -11.16 9.69 -5.23
CA CYS A 195 -11.94 8.63 -4.62
C CYS A 195 -12.63 7.74 -5.66
N MET A 196 -13.55 8.31 -6.44
CA MET A 196 -14.31 7.59 -7.45
C MET A 196 -14.82 8.52 -8.54
N ALA A 197 -15.15 7.96 -9.70
CA ALA A 197 -15.91 8.64 -10.72
C ALA A 197 -17.41 8.34 -10.56
N GLU A 198 -18.29 9.29 -10.87
CA GLU A 198 -19.75 9.12 -10.72
C GLU A 198 -20.28 7.94 -11.55
N GLY A 199 -19.74 7.76 -12.77
CA GLY A 199 -20.11 6.65 -13.65
C GLY A 199 -19.82 5.26 -13.09
N MET A 200 -18.90 5.15 -12.12
CA MET A 200 -18.58 3.87 -11.46
C MET A 200 -19.71 3.36 -10.57
N LYS A 201 -20.59 4.23 -10.06
CA LYS A 201 -21.72 3.84 -9.19
C LYS A 201 -22.65 2.81 -9.84
N ASN A 202 -22.77 2.85 -11.16
CA ASN A 202 -23.65 1.96 -11.93
C ASN A 202 -22.92 0.78 -12.58
N ALA A 203 -21.60 0.68 -12.42
CA ALA A 203 -20.79 -0.34 -13.05
C ALA A 203 -20.50 -1.50 -12.07
N GLN A 204 -20.93 -2.70 -12.41
CA GLN A 204 -20.86 -3.89 -11.53
C GLN A 204 -19.42 -4.25 -11.14
N ASP A 205 -18.44 -3.98 -12.01
CA ASP A 205 -17.04 -4.33 -11.82
C ASP A 205 -16.28 -3.39 -10.86
N TYR A 206 -16.92 -2.31 -10.38
CA TYR A 206 -16.26 -1.29 -9.55
C TYR A 206 -16.89 -1.08 -8.18
N GLN A 207 -17.78 -1.98 -7.74
CA GLN A 207 -18.53 -1.82 -6.48
C GLN A 207 -17.61 -1.78 -5.24
N ASP A 208 -16.47 -2.44 -5.28
CA ASP A 208 -15.43 -2.39 -4.25
C ASP A 208 -14.72 -1.02 -4.17
N ARG A 209 -14.79 -0.22 -5.23
CA ARG A 209 -14.14 1.09 -5.38
C ARG A 209 -15.08 2.29 -5.24
N VAL A 210 -16.36 2.04 -5.06
CA VAL A 210 -17.40 3.05 -4.90
C VAL A 210 -17.66 3.27 -3.41
N LEU A 211 -17.82 4.51 -2.99
CA LEU A 211 -18.34 4.86 -1.67
C LEU A 211 -19.86 4.82 -1.69
N ASN A 212 -20.46 4.15 -0.72
CA ASN A 212 -21.89 4.05 -0.56
C ASN A 212 -22.32 4.87 0.66
N ASP A 213 -23.53 5.40 0.63
CA ASP A 213 -24.09 6.14 1.76
C ASP A 213 -24.03 5.30 3.04
N GLY A 214 -23.53 5.89 4.11
CA GLY A 214 -23.28 5.21 5.38
C GLY A 214 -21.88 4.62 5.54
N ASP A 215 -21.03 4.62 4.51
CA ASP A 215 -19.65 4.19 4.65
C ASP A 215 -18.88 5.10 5.62
N THR A 216 -18.24 4.51 6.62
CA THR A 216 -17.36 5.26 7.52
C THR A 216 -15.98 5.43 6.89
N ILE A 217 -15.57 6.67 6.69
CA ILE A 217 -14.27 7.02 6.12
C ILE A 217 -13.37 7.60 7.19
N ASN A 218 -12.22 6.97 7.35
CA ASN A 218 -11.14 7.41 8.24
C ASN A 218 -9.90 7.70 7.41
N LEU A 219 -9.15 8.73 7.79
CA LEU A 219 -7.87 9.06 7.21
C LEU A 219 -6.77 8.90 8.24
N GLU A 220 -5.73 8.15 7.89
CA GLU A 220 -4.46 8.11 8.58
C GLU A 220 -3.42 8.83 7.71
N LEU A 221 -2.73 9.79 8.26
CA LEU A 221 -1.58 10.45 7.66
C LEU A 221 -0.33 10.10 8.47
N LEU A 222 0.58 9.37 7.85
CA LEU A 222 1.86 8.99 8.43
C LEU A 222 2.95 9.89 7.86
N THR A 223 3.72 10.57 8.71
CA THR A 223 4.99 11.16 8.31
C THR A 223 6.05 10.08 8.39
N ILE A 224 6.75 9.82 7.29
CA ILE A 224 7.67 8.71 7.13
C ILE A 224 9.07 9.19 6.71
N ASP A 225 10.07 8.36 6.90
CA ASP A 225 11.42 8.63 6.42
C ASP A 225 11.58 8.32 4.91
N LYS A 226 12.64 8.83 4.33
CA LYS A 226 12.91 8.65 2.89
C LYS A 226 13.04 7.17 2.48
N PRO A 227 13.76 6.28 3.19
CA PRO A 227 13.83 4.87 2.81
C PRO A 227 12.47 4.18 2.75
N THR A 228 11.56 4.49 3.68
CA THR A 228 10.19 4.00 3.65
C THR A 228 9.42 4.54 2.43
N PHE A 229 9.55 5.84 2.17
CA PHE A 229 8.94 6.47 0.99
C PHE A 229 9.41 5.81 -0.30
N ASP A 230 10.71 5.62 -0.48
CA ASP A 230 11.30 5.00 -1.67
C ASP A 230 10.74 3.57 -1.88
N TYR A 231 10.66 2.78 -0.80
CA TYR A 231 10.07 1.44 -0.84
C TYR A 231 8.59 1.47 -1.29
N LEU A 232 7.79 2.33 -0.68
CA LEU A 232 6.35 2.44 -0.98
C LEU A 232 6.10 2.94 -2.41
N GLN A 233 6.92 3.86 -2.92
CA GLN A 233 6.87 4.30 -4.32
C GLN A 233 7.18 3.15 -5.27
N LEU A 234 8.23 2.36 -5.00
CA LEU A 234 8.55 1.20 -5.82
C LEU A 234 7.46 0.12 -5.72
N LEU A 235 6.81 -0.04 -4.56
CA LEU A 235 5.67 -0.95 -4.38
C LEU A 235 4.47 -0.54 -5.25
N LEU A 236 4.19 0.75 -5.38
CA LEU A 236 3.15 1.25 -6.31
C LEU A 236 3.52 0.97 -7.77
N MET A 237 4.79 1.15 -8.14
CA MET A 237 5.28 0.87 -9.48
C MET A 237 5.33 -0.63 -9.79
N SER A 238 5.59 -1.49 -8.80
CA SER A 238 5.68 -2.95 -8.99
C SER A 238 4.38 -3.59 -9.50
N ARG A 239 3.24 -2.91 -9.31
CA ARG A 239 1.96 -3.32 -9.92
C ARG A 239 1.98 -3.28 -11.45
N GLN A 240 2.91 -2.54 -12.04
CA GLN A 240 3.10 -2.39 -13.49
C GLN A 240 4.38 -3.06 -14.00
N THR A 241 5.22 -3.55 -13.10
CA THR A 241 6.49 -4.19 -13.40
C THR A 241 6.60 -5.52 -12.66
N THR A 242 7.50 -6.39 -13.08
CA THR A 242 7.78 -7.67 -12.41
C THR A 242 8.86 -7.58 -11.33
N ALA A 243 9.41 -6.37 -11.09
CA ALA A 243 10.49 -6.18 -10.12
C ALA A 243 9.94 -5.98 -8.70
N ASN A 244 10.56 -6.65 -7.73
CA ASN A 244 10.26 -6.40 -6.32
C ASN A 244 10.79 -5.02 -5.89
N PRO A 245 10.11 -4.32 -4.97
CA PRO A 245 10.62 -3.10 -4.37
C PRO A 245 11.97 -3.33 -3.69
N ILE A 246 12.86 -2.34 -3.77
CA ILE A 246 14.13 -2.37 -3.03
C ILE A 246 13.79 -2.18 -1.55
N THR A 247 14.13 -3.17 -0.74
CA THR A 247 13.91 -3.15 0.70
C THR A 247 14.88 -2.18 1.41
N ASN A 248 14.45 -1.60 2.53
CA ASN A 248 15.33 -0.88 3.45
C ASN A 248 15.87 -1.79 4.58
N LEU A 249 15.67 -3.12 4.44
CA LEU A 249 16.17 -4.14 5.35
C LEU A 249 17.46 -4.76 4.82
N LYS A 250 18.40 -5.09 5.70
CA LYS A 250 19.56 -5.92 5.42
C LYS A 250 19.24 -7.39 5.64
N GLY A 251 20.01 -8.30 5.04
CA GLY A 251 19.88 -9.74 5.23
C GLY A 251 19.26 -10.48 4.06
N GLY A 252 18.87 -9.80 2.96
CA GLY A 252 18.38 -10.45 1.74
C GLY A 252 16.91 -10.90 1.84
N CYS A 253 16.07 -10.13 2.51
CA CYS A 253 14.61 -10.33 2.57
C CYS A 253 13.85 -9.33 1.70
N LEU A 254 12.55 -9.52 1.58
CA LEU A 254 11.60 -8.56 1.06
C LEU A 254 10.95 -7.76 2.20
N GLY A 255 10.20 -6.71 1.85
CA GLY A 255 9.46 -5.92 2.81
C GLY A 255 10.19 -4.67 3.26
N PHE A 256 9.75 -4.09 4.38
CA PHE A 256 10.31 -2.84 4.89
C PHE A 256 10.12 -2.69 6.40
N PHE A 257 10.89 -1.80 6.99
CA PHE A 257 10.72 -1.33 8.36
C PHE A 257 10.54 0.19 8.36
N THR A 258 9.57 0.69 9.13
CA THR A 258 9.31 2.12 9.27
C THR A 258 9.05 2.54 10.71
N ALA A 259 9.63 3.67 11.10
CA ALA A 259 9.22 4.45 12.25
C ALA A 259 8.48 5.70 11.72
N ALA A 260 7.21 5.85 12.09
CA ALA A 260 6.34 6.85 11.50
C ALA A 260 5.44 7.51 12.57
N SER A 261 5.24 8.82 12.45
CA SER A 261 4.24 9.53 13.26
C SER A 261 2.89 9.50 12.55
N ILE A 262 1.87 8.98 13.21
CA ILE A 262 0.49 8.95 12.71
C ILE A 262 -0.28 10.13 13.24
N THR A 263 -1.06 10.74 12.37
CA THR A 263 -2.15 11.67 12.69
C THR A 263 -3.41 11.25 11.94
N HIS A 264 -4.57 11.60 12.50
CA HIS A 264 -5.86 11.21 11.93
C HIS A 264 -6.63 12.42 11.42
N GLY A 265 -7.31 12.23 10.30
CA GLY A 265 -8.36 13.12 9.87
C GLY A 265 -9.64 12.92 10.69
N ILE A 266 -10.61 13.80 10.49
CA ILE A 266 -11.93 13.66 11.10
C ILE A 266 -12.62 12.45 10.48
N SER A 267 -13.11 11.53 11.33
CA SER A 267 -13.94 10.40 10.87
C SER A 267 -15.24 10.93 10.28
N THR A 268 -15.55 10.54 9.06
CA THR A 268 -16.71 11.03 8.32
C THR A 268 -17.57 9.86 7.87
N ILE A 269 -18.87 9.92 8.08
CA ILE A 269 -19.83 9.01 7.44
C ILE A 269 -20.13 9.60 6.07
N TRP A 270 -19.82 8.84 5.03
CA TRP A 270 -20.06 9.27 3.66
C TRP A 270 -21.57 9.37 3.37
N ASP A 271 -21.94 10.46 2.75
CA ASP A 271 -23.27 10.73 2.18
C ASP A 271 -23.05 11.67 0.98
N ASP A 272 -23.75 11.41 -0.13
CA ASP A 272 -23.61 12.22 -1.35
C ASP A 272 -23.85 13.73 -1.14
N SER A 273 -24.61 14.11 -0.10
CA SER A 273 -24.87 15.52 0.26
C SER A 273 -23.67 16.24 0.89
N LEU A 274 -22.63 15.51 1.34
CA LEU A 274 -21.42 16.08 1.96
C LEU A 274 -20.45 16.68 0.95
N SER A 275 -20.73 16.56 -0.32
CA SER A 275 -19.78 16.88 -1.41
C SER A 275 -20.22 18.09 -2.25
N GLU A 276 -20.73 19.13 -1.61
CA GLU A 276 -21.06 20.41 -2.26
C GLU A 276 -19.80 21.21 -2.65
#